data_433cea47eece43fb2fba26fd8186ced1
#
_entry.id   433cea47eece43fb2fba26fd8186ced1
#
_cell.length_a   1.000
_cell.length_b   1.000
_cell.length_c   1.000
_cell.angle_alpha   90.00
_cell.angle_beta   90.00
_cell.angle_gamma   90.00
#
_symmetry.space_group_name_H-M   'P 1'
#
loop_
_entity.id
_entity.type
_entity.pdbx_description
1 polymer ?
#
loop_
_entity_poly.entity_id
_entity_poly.type
_entity_poly.pdbx_seq_one_letter_code
_entity_poly.pdbx_strand_id
1 'polypeptide(L)'
;MVKYIKERYGNHFDIGVAGYSEGSDDNDNVDELIDHLKEKVDAGATFIVTQMFYDTDIFLDWVKKVRAKGVDAVIIPGIMPIHTHAAFLRRAQWTRCNIPKHWTEALEPVKNDDVEVREVGRGLVADMCRKLIDAGITHLHLWVLTLTSNVYILTFTATP
;
A
#
# COMPACT_ATOMS: atom_id res chain seq x y z
N MET A 1 6.29 5.28 -21.53
CA MET A 1 4.80 5.31 -21.61
C MET A 1 4.25 6.64 -21.11
N VAL A 2 4.51 7.09 -19.86
CA VAL A 2 3.99 8.36 -19.30
C VAL A 2 4.27 9.54 -20.22
N LYS A 3 5.53 9.75 -20.63
CA LYS A 3 5.95 10.80 -21.55
C LYS A 3 5.16 10.78 -22.87
N TYR A 4 4.97 9.60 -23.48
CA TYR A 4 4.20 9.46 -24.73
C TYR A 4 2.73 9.89 -24.56
N ILE A 5 2.10 9.54 -23.42
CA ILE A 5 0.71 9.94 -23.14
C ILE A 5 0.62 11.46 -22.99
N LYS A 6 1.55 12.06 -22.23
CA LYS A 6 1.58 13.52 -22.03
C LYS A 6 1.87 14.29 -23.33
N GLU A 7 2.77 13.82 -24.17
CA GLU A 7 3.06 14.43 -25.48
C GLU A 7 1.85 14.38 -26.41
N ARG A 8 1.07 13.28 -26.40
CA ARG A 8 -0.06 13.08 -27.31
C ARG A 8 -1.37 13.71 -26.83
N TYR A 9 -1.62 13.69 -25.52
CA TYR A 9 -2.91 14.06 -24.93
C TYR A 9 -2.82 15.24 -23.94
N GLY A 10 -1.64 15.79 -23.71
CA GLY A 10 -1.43 16.89 -22.77
C GLY A 10 -1.91 16.53 -21.37
N ASN A 11 -2.75 17.39 -20.80
CA ASN A 11 -3.31 17.22 -19.46
C ASN A 11 -4.71 16.57 -19.45
N HIS A 12 -5.08 15.87 -20.53
CA HIS A 12 -6.40 15.23 -20.60
C HIS A 12 -6.55 14.07 -19.59
N PHE A 13 -5.45 13.35 -19.27
CA PHE A 13 -5.45 12.24 -18.32
C PHE A 13 -4.61 12.56 -17.09
N ASP A 14 -5.13 12.20 -15.92
CA ASP A 14 -4.32 11.95 -14.75
C ASP A 14 -3.68 10.58 -14.84
N ILE A 15 -2.37 10.50 -14.58
CA ILE A 15 -1.59 9.27 -14.79
C ILE A 15 -1.08 8.78 -13.45
N GLY A 16 -1.60 7.61 -13.01
CA GLY A 16 -1.08 6.90 -11.85
C GLY A 16 0.07 5.97 -12.22
N VAL A 17 1.04 5.87 -11.34
CA VAL A 17 2.19 4.95 -11.47
C VAL A 17 2.35 4.10 -10.22
N ALA A 18 2.93 2.89 -10.38
CA ALA A 18 3.18 2.02 -9.27
C ALA A 18 4.38 2.50 -8.42
N GLY A 19 4.24 2.42 -7.08
CA GLY A 19 5.29 2.61 -6.10
C GLY A 19 5.56 1.30 -5.34
N TYR A 20 6.83 1.05 -5.00
CA TYR A 20 7.28 -0.17 -4.34
C TYR A 20 8.11 0.22 -3.11
N SER A 21 7.55 0.03 -1.92
CA SER A 21 8.21 0.43 -0.66
C SER A 21 9.22 -0.61 -0.14
N GLU A 22 9.10 -1.85 -0.59
CA GLU A 22 9.90 -2.98 -0.11
C GLU A 22 10.55 -3.79 -1.25
N GLY A 23 10.68 -3.18 -2.43
CA GLY A 23 11.19 -3.86 -3.63
C GLY A 23 10.07 -4.31 -4.58
N SER A 24 10.46 -4.80 -5.75
CA SER A 24 9.59 -5.38 -6.77
C SER A 24 10.10 -6.76 -7.20
N ASP A 25 9.30 -7.49 -8.00
CA ASP A 25 9.69 -8.82 -8.49
C ASP A 25 11.01 -8.82 -9.26
N ASP A 26 11.30 -7.72 -9.95
CA ASP A 26 12.47 -7.59 -10.82
C ASP A 26 13.64 -6.83 -10.16
N ASN A 27 13.41 -6.11 -9.05
CA ASN A 27 14.41 -5.24 -8.44
C ASN A 27 14.18 -5.07 -6.92
N ASP A 28 15.15 -5.52 -6.13
CA ASP A 28 15.15 -5.39 -4.67
C ASP A 28 15.80 -4.07 -4.19
N ASN A 29 16.39 -3.28 -5.11
CA ASN A 29 17.01 -2.00 -4.77
C ASN A 29 15.96 -0.88 -4.68
N VAL A 30 15.48 -0.62 -3.48
CA VAL A 30 14.44 0.39 -3.21
C VAL A 30 14.87 1.79 -3.63
N ASP A 31 16.14 2.15 -3.48
CA ASP A 31 16.63 3.50 -3.84
C ASP A 31 16.60 3.70 -5.37
N GLU A 32 16.95 2.67 -6.15
CA GLU A 32 16.83 2.68 -7.61
C GLU A 32 15.36 2.75 -8.07
N LEU A 33 14.49 2.02 -7.39
CA LEU A 33 13.04 2.09 -7.65
C LEU A 33 12.46 3.50 -7.38
N ILE A 34 12.99 4.21 -6.37
CA ILE A 34 12.63 5.61 -6.10
C ILE A 34 13.15 6.53 -7.22
N ASP A 35 14.36 6.31 -7.74
CA ASP A 35 14.88 7.09 -8.87
C ASP A 35 14.04 6.88 -10.13
N HIS A 36 13.65 5.64 -10.46
CA HIS A 36 12.71 5.35 -11.53
C HIS A 36 11.30 5.95 -11.30
N LEU A 37 10.87 6.00 -10.03
CA LEU A 37 9.60 6.64 -9.67
C LEU A 37 9.67 8.16 -9.95
N LYS A 38 10.77 8.80 -9.56
CA LYS A 38 11.04 10.21 -9.85
C LYS A 38 10.97 10.50 -11.35
N GLU A 39 11.64 9.69 -12.17
CA GLU A 39 11.59 9.82 -13.64
C GLU A 39 10.16 9.77 -14.20
N LYS A 40 9.30 8.88 -13.65
CA LYS A 40 7.90 8.77 -14.07
C LYS A 40 7.08 10.01 -13.67
N VAL A 41 7.33 10.56 -12.48
CA VAL A 41 6.66 11.78 -12.00
C VAL A 41 7.14 13.00 -12.79
N ASP A 42 8.44 13.13 -13.06
CA ASP A 42 9.01 14.19 -13.89
C ASP A 42 8.48 14.12 -15.35
N ALA A 43 8.17 12.92 -15.82
CA ALA A 43 7.54 12.72 -17.13
C ALA A 43 6.04 13.05 -17.17
N GLY A 44 5.43 13.40 -16.00
CA GLY A 44 4.04 13.86 -15.90
C GLY A 44 3.07 12.89 -15.22
N ALA A 45 3.54 11.89 -14.46
CA ALA A 45 2.66 11.13 -13.57
C ALA A 45 2.18 12.02 -12.41
N THR A 46 0.88 11.94 -12.08
CA THR A 46 0.23 12.85 -11.13
C THR A 46 0.00 12.22 -9.76
N PHE A 47 -0.07 10.89 -9.68
CA PHE A 47 -0.23 10.18 -8.42
C PHE A 47 0.47 8.81 -8.45
N ILE A 48 0.71 8.25 -7.27
CA ILE A 48 1.41 6.98 -7.06
C ILE A 48 0.47 6.06 -6.29
N VAL A 49 0.18 4.87 -6.84
CA VAL A 49 -0.49 3.80 -6.09
C VAL A 49 0.56 2.77 -5.72
N THR A 50 0.71 2.47 -4.42
CA THR A 50 1.78 1.57 -4.00
C THR A 50 1.36 0.10 -4.05
N GLN A 51 2.35 -0.79 -4.14
CA GLN A 51 2.15 -2.20 -3.81
C GLN A 51 1.64 -2.31 -2.37
N MET A 52 0.92 -3.39 -2.07
CA MET A 52 0.50 -3.69 -0.71
C MET A 52 1.71 -3.90 0.22
N PHE A 53 1.54 -3.58 1.48
CA PHE A 53 2.51 -3.77 2.56
C PHE A 53 1.77 -4.03 3.87
N TYR A 54 2.50 -4.49 4.90
CA TYR A 54 1.96 -4.68 6.25
C TYR A 54 2.75 -3.90 7.30
N ASP A 55 4.02 -3.57 7.02
CA ASP A 55 4.85 -2.76 7.91
C ASP A 55 4.73 -1.28 7.61
N THR A 56 3.97 -0.57 8.47
CA THR A 56 3.73 0.87 8.33
C THR A 56 4.99 1.70 8.52
N ASP A 57 5.93 1.26 9.36
CA ASP A 57 7.16 2.02 9.62
C ASP A 57 8.08 1.99 8.40
N ILE A 58 8.26 0.83 7.77
CA ILE A 58 8.99 0.69 6.51
C ILE A 58 8.36 1.55 5.43
N PHE A 59 7.03 1.52 5.32
CA PHE A 59 6.31 2.34 4.34
C PHE A 59 6.52 3.85 4.58
N LEU A 60 6.39 4.32 5.82
CA LEU A 60 6.55 5.75 6.14
C LEU A 60 7.99 6.22 5.94
N ASP A 61 8.98 5.39 6.21
CA ASP A 61 10.38 5.70 5.91
C ASP A 61 10.63 5.75 4.39
N TRP A 62 10.01 4.87 3.62
CA TRP A 62 10.02 4.96 2.16
C TRP A 62 9.39 6.27 1.67
N VAL A 63 8.24 6.69 2.22
CA VAL A 63 7.62 7.98 1.88
C VAL A 63 8.59 9.14 2.13
N LYS A 64 9.31 9.15 3.25
CA LYS A 64 10.33 10.18 3.55
C LYS A 64 11.43 10.20 2.48
N LYS A 65 11.94 9.04 2.07
CA LYS A 65 12.95 8.92 1.01
C LYS A 65 12.42 9.45 -0.33
N VAL A 66 11.20 9.09 -0.71
CA VAL A 66 10.53 9.57 -1.93
C VAL A 66 10.42 11.10 -1.92
N ARG A 67 9.98 11.68 -0.79
CA ARG A 67 9.89 13.13 -0.63
C ARG A 67 11.26 13.81 -0.66
N ALA A 68 12.28 13.23 -0.06
CA ALA A 68 13.67 13.72 -0.10
C ALA A 68 14.25 13.76 -1.52
N LYS A 69 13.79 12.90 -2.42
CA LYS A 69 14.15 12.94 -3.86
C LYS A 69 13.35 14.00 -4.65
N GLY A 70 12.51 14.80 -4.00
CA GLY A 70 11.70 15.86 -4.65
C GLY A 70 10.50 15.31 -5.43
N VAL A 71 9.92 14.20 -5.00
CA VAL A 71 8.69 13.64 -5.56
C VAL A 71 7.51 14.13 -4.72
N ASP A 72 6.70 15.07 -5.25
CA ASP A 72 5.56 15.68 -4.55
C ASP A 72 4.20 15.08 -4.95
N ALA A 73 4.17 14.15 -5.91
CA ALA A 73 2.96 13.46 -6.35
C ALA A 73 2.22 12.80 -5.17
N VAL A 74 0.88 12.76 -5.24
CA VAL A 74 0.05 12.12 -4.21
C VAL A 74 0.41 10.65 -4.10
N ILE A 75 0.70 10.18 -2.88
CA ILE A 75 0.96 8.77 -2.60
C ILE A 75 -0.30 8.15 -2.01
N ILE A 76 -0.79 7.10 -2.66
CA ILE A 76 -1.97 6.34 -2.28
C ILE A 76 -1.51 4.94 -1.89
N PRO A 77 -1.39 4.61 -0.58
CA PRO A 77 -0.97 3.30 -0.12
C PRO A 77 -1.95 2.21 -0.51
N GLY A 78 -1.44 1.09 -1.00
CA GLY A 78 -2.18 -0.12 -1.29
C GLY A 78 -2.39 -0.95 -0.02
N ILE A 79 -3.62 -1.07 0.42
CA ILE A 79 -4.02 -1.79 1.64
C ILE A 79 -4.70 -3.11 1.26
N MET A 80 -4.23 -4.22 1.78
CA MET A 80 -4.81 -5.54 1.56
C MET A 80 -5.46 -6.06 2.84
N PRO A 81 -6.79 -6.19 2.89
CA PRO A 81 -7.49 -6.83 4.02
C PRO A 81 -7.11 -8.31 4.17
N ILE A 82 -7.14 -8.81 5.42
CA ILE A 82 -6.86 -10.20 5.76
C ILE A 82 -8.15 -10.99 5.78
N HIS A 83 -8.26 -12.01 4.91
CA HIS A 83 -9.45 -12.86 4.81
C HIS A 83 -9.24 -14.25 5.42
N THR A 84 -8.09 -14.86 5.18
CA THR A 84 -7.65 -16.13 5.75
C THR A 84 -6.17 -16.06 6.06
N HIS A 85 -5.72 -16.80 7.08
CA HIS A 85 -4.31 -16.83 7.48
C HIS A 85 -3.40 -17.33 6.33
N ALA A 86 -3.81 -18.40 5.65
CA ALA A 86 -3.03 -18.95 4.53
C ALA A 86 -2.90 -17.97 3.34
N ALA A 87 -3.97 -17.22 3.01
CA ALA A 87 -3.92 -16.22 1.94
C ALA A 87 -3.07 -15.01 2.34
N PHE A 88 -3.11 -14.60 3.61
CA PHE A 88 -2.26 -13.54 4.16
C PHE A 88 -0.78 -13.88 3.98
N LEU A 89 -0.33 -15.04 4.47
CA LEU A 89 1.07 -15.46 4.36
C LEU A 89 1.53 -15.61 2.89
N ARG A 90 0.69 -16.24 2.05
CA ARG A 90 1.01 -16.41 0.62
C ARG A 90 1.17 -15.07 -0.10
N ARG A 91 0.33 -14.08 0.19
CA ARG A 91 0.43 -12.74 -0.40
C ARG A 91 1.68 -12.02 0.07
N ALA A 92 1.98 -12.04 1.38
CA ALA A 92 3.20 -11.46 1.92
C ALA A 92 4.46 -12.09 1.28
N GLN A 93 4.48 -13.39 1.10
CA GLN A 93 5.57 -14.10 0.43
C GLN A 93 5.67 -13.70 -1.05
N TRP A 94 4.55 -13.62 -1.75
CA TRP A 94 4.52 -13.25 -3.17
C TRP A 94 4.98 -11.81 -3.40
N THR A 95 4.51 -10.87 -2.58
CA THR A 95 4.91 -9.46 -2.69
C THR A 95 6.20 -9.14 -1.95
N ARG A 96 6.80 -10.13 -1.27
CA ARG A 96 8.03 -10.00 -0.45
C ARG A 96 7.93 -8.91 0.63
N CYS A 97 6.72 -8.55 1.05
CA CYS A 97 6.54 -7.54 2.07
C CYS A 97 6.79 -8.11 3.48
N ASN A 98 7.36 -7.28 4.34
CA ASN A 98 7.60 -7.61 5.73
C ASN A 98 6.26 -7.69 6.51
N ILE A 99 6.16 -8.69 7.38
CA ILE A 99 5.05 -8.82 8.32
C ILE A 99 5.55 -8.40 9.69
N PRO A 100 4.98 -7.37 10.34
CA PRO A 100 5.34 -7.03 11.70
C PRO A 100 5.10 -8.20 12.66
N LYS A 101 6.02 -8.43 13.59
CA LYS A 101 5.97 -9.57 14.53
C LYS A 101 4.65 -9.67 15.28
N HIS A 102 4.11 -8.52 15.74
CA HIS A 102 2.83 -8.48 16.45
C HIS A 102 1.63 -8.93 15.60
N TRP A 103 1.70 -8.83 14.25
CA TRP A 103 0.66 -9.36 13.36
C TRP A 103 0.68 -10.89 13.33
N THR A 104 1.87 -11.49 13.23
CA THR A 104 2.00 -12.96 13.27
C THR A 104 1.59 -13.51 14.62
N GLU A 105 1.99 -12.86 15.74
CA GLU A 105 1.61 -13.23 17.09
C GLU A 105 0.10 -13.13 17.34
N ALA A 106 -0.58 -12.13 16.78
CA ALA A 106 -2.02 -11.96 16.89
C ALA A 106 -2.83 -12.96 16.04
N LEU A 107 -2.35 -13.31 14.85
CA LEU A 107 -3.06 -14.18 13.92
C LEU A 107 -2.80 -15.68 14.14
N GLU A 108 -1.65 -16.06 14.70
CA GLU A 108 -1.28 -17.47 14.90
C GLU A 108 -2.28 -18.25 15.79
N PRO A 109 -2.79 -17.71 16.92
CA PRO A 109 -3.75 -18.43 17.76
C PRO A 109 -5.07 -18.74 17.06
N VAL A 110 -5.48 -17.91 16.09
CA VAL A 110 -6.78 -18.00 15.39
C VAL A 110 -6.68 -18.54 13.97
N LYS A 111 -5.51 -18.96 13.51
CA LYS A 111 -5.21 -19.30 12.11
C LYS A 111 -6.11 -20.33 11.46
N ASN A 112 -6.79 -21.18 12.25
CA ASN A 112 -7.68 -22.24 11.77
C ASN A 112 -9.15 -21.81 11.75
N ASP A 113 -9.48 -20.59 12.16
CA ASP A 113 -10.83 -20.03 12.14
C ASP A 113 -10.85 -18.75 11.29
N ASP A 114 -11.37 -18.88 10.07
CA ASP A 114 -11.40 -17.76 9.12
C ASP A 114 -12.27 -16.58 9.60
N VAL A 115 -13.24 -16.81 10.51
CA VAL A 115 -14.06 -15.72 11.07
C VAL A 115 -13.22 -14.91 12.04
N GLU A 116 -12.53 -15.58 12.96
CA GLU A 116 -11.64 -14.94 13.93
C GLU A 116 -10.45 -14.27 13.23
N VAL A 117 -9.86 -14.92 12.22
CA VAL A 117 -8.79 -14.32 11.39
C VAL A 117 -9.23 -13.00 10.77
N ARG A 118 -10.47 -12.92 10.26
CA ARG A 118 -10.99 -11.66 9.70
C ARG A 118 -11.20 -10.59 10.77
N GLU A 119 -11.70 -10.95 11.94
CA GLU A 119 -11.90 -9.99 13.04
C GLU A 119 -10.58 -9.41 13.55
N VAL A 120 -9.61 -10.27 13.86
CA VAL A 120 -8.25 -9.86 14.25
C VAL A 120 -7.60 -9.04 13.13
N GLY A 121 -7.67 -9.54 11.89
CA GLY A 121 -7.10 -8.87 10.72
C GLY A 121 -7.70 -7.50 10.45
N ARG A 122 -9.02 -7.34 10.68
CA ARG A 122 -9.70 -6.04 10.57
C ARG A 122 -9.15 -5.03 11.58
N GLY A 123 -8.92 -5.45 12.82
CA GLY A 123 -8.30 -4.62 13.87
C GLY A 123 -6.91 -4.14 13.46
N LEU A 124 -6.04 -5.08 13.04
CA LEU A 124 -4.67 -4.78 12.62
C LEU A 124 -4.62 -3.81 11.42
N VAL A 125 -5.46 -4.04 10.40
CA VAL A 125 -5.54 -3.16 9.24
C VAL A 125 -6.11 -1.79 9.62
N ALA A 126 -7.10 -1.71 10.51
CA ALA A 126 -7.64 -0.44 10.98
C ALA A 126 -6.58 0.38 11.74
N ASP A 127 -5.77 -0.24 12.59
CA ASP A 127 -4.69 0.42 13.31
C ASP A 127 -3.60 0.92 12.34
N MET A 128 -3.24 0.11 11.34
CA MET A 128 -2.35 0.53 10.24
C MET A 128 -2.90 1.77 9.52
N CYS A 129 -4.18 1.75 9.13
CA CYS A 129 -4.80 2.89 8.45
C CYS A 129 -4.81 4.15 9.33
N ARG A 130 -5.11 4.03 10.64
CA ARG A 130 -5.04 5.18 11.57
C ARG A 130 -3.62 5.75 11.62
N LYS A 131 -2.60 4.89 11.77
CA LYS A 131 -1.19 5.32 11.78
C LYS A 131 -0.79 6.05 10.50
N LEU A 132 -1.28 5.61 9.33
CA LEU A 132 -1.06 6.28 8.05
C LEU A 132 -1.74 7.66 8.01
N ILE A 133 -3.00 7.76 8.47
CA ILE A 133 -3.75 9.02 8.53
C ILE A 133 -3.07 10.00 9.48
N ASP A 134 -2.66 9.57 10.66
CA ASP A 134 -1.95 10.38 11.65
C ASP A 134 -0.61 10.88 11.12
N ALA A 135 0.03 10.14 10.21
CA ALA A 135 1.23 10.54 9.49
C ALA A 135 0.97 11.48 8.30
N GLY A 136 -0.29 11.89 8.05
CA GLY A 136 -0.67 12.83 7.00
C GLY A 136 -0.99 12.19 5.64
N ILE A 137 -1.15 10.87 5.58
CA ILE A 137 -1.63 10.18 4.36
C ILE A 137 -3.15 10.33 4.26
N THR A 138 -3.62 11.05 3.25
CA THR A 138 -5.05 11.42 3.10
C THR A 138 -5.87 10.49 2.22
N HIS A 139 -5.22 9.59 1.49
CA HIS A 139 -5.87 8.68 0.54
C HIS A 139 -5.42 7.24 0.81
N LEU A 140 -6.34 6.29 0.77
CA LEU A 140 -6.08 4.87 0.95
C LEU A 140 -6.72 4.09 -0.21
N HIS A 141 -6.00 3.13 -0.79
CA HIS A 141 -6.51 2.21 -1.80
C HIS A 141 -6.67 0.81 -1.21
N LEU A 142 -7.92 0.35 -1.10
CA LEU A 142 -8.23 -1.00 -0.60
C LEU A 142 -8.28 -1.99 -1.76
N TRP A 143 -7.41 -3.01 -1.72
CA TRP A 143 -7.39 -4.10 -2.68
C TRP A 143 -8.49 -5.12 -2.34
N VAL A 144 -9.56 -5.16 -3.12
CA VAL A 144 -10.66 -6.12 -2.95
C VAL A 144 -10.62 -7.11 -4.12
N LEU A 145 -10.17 -8.34 -3.85
CA LEU A 145 -10.03 -9.37 -4.89
C LEU A 145 -11.30 -10.21 -5.14
N THR A 146 -12.26 -10.17 -4.22
CA THR A 146 -13.54 -10.88 -4.36
C THR A 146 -14.68 -10.08 -3.75
N LEU A 147 -15.74 -9.86 -4.53
CA LEU A 147 -17.00 -9.30 -4.09
C LEU A 147 -17.88 -10.38 -3.41
N THR A 148 -17.33 -11.11 -2.44
CA THR A 148 -18.17 -11.88 -1.53
C THR A 148 -18.72 -10.93 -0.46
N SER A 149 -19.98 -11.09 -0.09
CA SER A 149 -20.89 -10.22 0.65
C SER A 149 -20.43 -9.62 2.01
N ASN A 150 -19.16 -9.61 2.29
CA ASN A 150 -18.57 -9.00 3.49
C ASN A 150 -17.59 -7.90 3.08
N VAL A 151 -18.13 -6.82 2.50
CA VAL A 151 -17.40 -5.56 2.36
C VAL A 151 -17.18 -5.02 3.77
N TYR A 152 -15.92 -5.01 4.22
CA TYR A 152 -15.55 -4.34 5.46
C TYR A 152 -15.75 -2.84 5.29
N ILE A 153 -16.78 -2.29 5.95
CA ILE A 153 -16.91 -0.84 6.07
C ILE A 153 -15.91 -0.41 7.14
N LEU A 154 -14.74 0.06 6.72
CA LEU A 154 -13.83 0.79 7.57
C LEU A 154 -14.41 2.20 7.73
N THR A 155 -15.19 2.43 8.75
CA THR A 155 -15.64 3.78 9.10
C THR A 155 -14.54 4.46 9.89
N PHE A 156 -13.85 5.40 9.26
CA PHE A 156 -12.98 6.34 9.95
C PHE A 156 -13.82 7.54 10.35
N THR A 157 -14.11 7.70 11.64
CA THR A 157 -14.57 8.98 12.15
C THR A 157 -13.36 9.89 12.25
N ALA A 158 -13.23 10.84 11.32
CA ALA A 158 -12.35 11.97 11.54
C ALA A 158 -12.91 12.74 12.75
N THR A 159 -12.19 12.69 13.86
CA THR A 159 -12.47 13.62 14.97
C THR A 159 -12.02 15.01 14.51
N PRO A 160 -12.85 16.03 14.63
CA PRO A 160 -12.53 17.40 14.21
C PRO A 160 -11.34 17.98 14.98
#